data_9bade814a2cc0262ea58dc48fd3fa94d
#
_entry.id   9bade814a2cc0262ea58dc48fd3fa94d
#
_cell.length_a   1.000
_cell.length_b   1.000
_cell.length_c   1.000
_cell.angle_alpha   90.00
_cell.angle_beta   90.00
_cell.angle_gamma   90.00
#
_symmetry.space_group_name_H-M   'P 1'
#
loop_
_entity.id
_entity.type
_entity.pdbx_description
1 polymer ?
#
loop_
_entity_poly.entity_id
_entity_poly.type
_entity_poly.pdbx_seq_one_letter_code
_entity_poly.pdbx_strand_id
1 'polypeptide(L)'
;MAKFLFSYRAPADYAPGRPDARSAWAAWFQGMGSQLADVGQPVREARQIGDCGSGQRLAGYTVVTADSLEEALALAYRCPGLHRGFGIEVGALADPADAPGDPGEDTAKAVSAA
;
A
#
# COMPACT_ATOMS: atom_id res chain seq x y z
N MET A 1 -14.07 12.80 0.56
CA MET A 1 -13.25 11.86 -0.19
C MET A 1 -12.84 10.71 0.72
N ALA A 2 -12.78 9.53 0.18
CA ALA A 2 -12.35 8.36 0.94
C ALA A 2 -10.82 8.22 0.90
N LYS A 3 -10.29 7.48 1.86
CA LYS A 3 -8.87 7.17 1.91
C LYS A 3 -8.62 5.74 1.43
N PHE A 4 -7.52 5.56 0.75
CA PHE A 4 -7.12 4.27 0.20
C PHE A 4 -5.68 4.00 0.56
N LEU A 5 -5.40 2.76 0.95
CA LEU A 5 -4.05 2.31 1.25
C LEU A 5 -3.45 1.67 0.01
N PHE A 6 -2.26 2.11 -0.36
CA PHE A 6 -1.44 1.42 -1.33
C PHE A 6 -0.40 0.62 -0.56
N SER A 7 -0.50 -0.70 -0.64
CA SER A 7 0.46 -1.59 -0.01
C SER A 7 1.38 -2.13 -1.10
N TYR A 8 2.66 -1.83 -1.02
CA TYR A 8 3.62 -2.23 -2.04
C TYR A 8 4.24 -3.56 -1.71
N ARG A 9 4.32 -4.41 -2.73
CA ARG A 9 5.01 -5.70 -2.68
C ARG A 9 6.14 -5.67 -3.68
N ALA A 10 7.30 -6.14 -3.28
CA ALA A 10 8.48 -6.16 -4.14
C ALA A 10 9.04 -7.57 -4.21
N PRO A 11 9.84 -7.87 -5.25
CA PRO A 11 10.57 -9.14 -5.28
C PRO A 11 11.41 -9.30 -4.02
N ALA A 12 11.59 -10.54 -3.58
CA ALA A 12 12.30 -10.83 -2.33
C ALA A 12 13.73 -10.29 -2.32
N ASP A 13 14.35 -10.21 -3.48
CA ASP A 13 15.73 -9.72 -3.64
C ASP A 13 15.81 -8.23 -3.93
N TYR A 14 14.69 -7.52 -3.91
CA TYR A 14 14.67 -6.09 -4.19
C TYR A 14 15.47 -5.33 -3.14
N ALA A 15 16.37 -4.45 -3.61
CA ALA A 15 17.13 -3.54 -2.76
C ALA A 15 16.70 -2.11 -3.04
N PRO A 16 16.17 -1.40 -2.05
CA PRO A 16 15.75 -0.01 -2.24
C PRO A 16 16.94 0.93 -2.34
N GLY A 17 16.70 2.14 -2.85
CA GLY A 17 17.67 3.22 -2.79
C GLY A 17 18.39 3.57 -4.07
N ARG A 18 18.00 3.00 -5.20
CA ARG A 18 18.58 3.40 -6.50
C ARG A 18 18.14 4.83 -6.83
N PRO A 19 19.08 5.72 -7.20
CA PRO A 19 18.74 7.13 -7.44
C PRO A 19 17.69 7.34 -8.54
N ASP A 20 17.75 6.57 -9.64
CA ASP A 20 16.78 6.67 -10.71
C ASP A 20 15.38 6.27 -10.25
N ALA A 21 15.29 5.26 -9.41
CA ALA A 21 14.02 4.85 -8.83
C ALA A 21 13.45 5.93 -7.92
N ARG A 22 14.30 6.55 -7.07
CA ARG A 22 13.83 7.61 -6.20
C ARG A 22 13.25 8.78 -6.96
N SER A 23 13.89 9.19 -8.06
CA SER A 23 13.40 10.30 -8.88
C SER A 23 12.03 9.97 -9.46
N ALA A 24 11.85 8.76 -9.98
CA ALA A 24 10.59 8.35 -10.56
C ALA A 24 9.47 8.32 -9.52
N TRP A 25 9.74 7.78 -8.33
CA TRP A 25 8.76 7.75 -7.25
C TRP A 25 8.40 9.16 -6.77
N ALA A 26 9.40 10.03 -6.63
CA ALA A 26 9.16 11.41 -6.22
C ALA A 26 8.26 12.13 -7.22
N ALA A 27 8.49 11.94 -8.52
CA ALA A 27 7.66 12.54 -9.55
C ALA A 27 6.22 12.03 -9.49
N TRP A 28 6.04 10.74 -9.22
CA TRP A 28 4.71 10.16 -9.09
C TRP A 28 3.95 10.76 -7.89
N PHE A 29 4.61 10.87 -6.73
CA PHE A 29 4.01 11.49 -5.56
C PHE A 29 3.67 12.94 -5.79
N GLN A 30 4.56 13.71 -6.44
CA GLN A 30 4.30 15.11 -6.76
C GLN A 30 3.09 15.26 -7.68
N GLY A 31 2.94 14.34 -8.62
CA GLY A 31 1.82 14.35 -9.54
C GLY A 31 0.47 14.12 -8.88
N MET A 32 0.45 13.48 -7.73
CA MET A 32 -0.80 13.26 -6.98
C MET A 32 -1.31 14.55 -6.33
N GLY A 33 -0.42 15.47 -5.98
CA GLY A 33 -0.80 16.71 -5.36
C GLY A 33 -1.57 16.49 -4.06
N SER A 34 -2.75 17.13 -3.96
CA SER A 34 -3.56 17.04 -2.75
C SER A 34 -4.19 15.68 -2.50
N GLN A 35 -4.15 14.78 -3.48
CA GLN A 35 -4.63 13.42 -3.28
C GLN A 35 -3.69 12.58 -2.42
N LEU A 36 -2.45 13.00 -2.26
CA LEU A 36 -1.49 12.32 -1.40
C LEU A 36 -1.76 12.70 0.06
N ALA A 37 -2.36 11.79 0.80
CA ALA A 37 -2.67 12.02 2.20
C ALA A 37 -1.49 11.72 3.12
N ASP A 38 -0.75 10.65 2.81
CA ASP A 38 0.43 10.25 3.57
C ASP A 38 1.35 9.51 2.59
N VAL A 39 2.52 10.06 2.37
CA VAL A 39 3.49 9.42 1.47
C VAL A 39 3.92 8.05 2.00
N GLY A 40 3.79 7.84 3.29
CA GLY A 40 4.15 6.57 3.91
C GLY A 40 5.63 6.38 4.09
N GLN A 41 6.02 5.14 4.23
CA GLN A 41 7.40 4.78 4.48
C GLN A 41 7.77 3.54 3.66
N PRO A 42 8.99 3.48 3.13
CA PRO A 42 9.49 2.21 2.61
C PRO A 42 9.76 1.27 3.78
N VAL A 43 9.53 -0.02 3.54
CA VAL A 43 9.83 -1.06 4.52
C VAL A 43 11.20 -1.63 4.18
N ARG A 44 12.16 -1.46 5.09
CA ARG A 44 13.52 -1.92 4.88
C ARG A 44 13.66 -3.42 5.18
N GLU A 45 12.95 -3.89 6.17
CA GLU A 45 13.06 -5.25 6.66
C GLU A 45 11.67 -5.78 7.01
N ALA A 46 11.36 -6.98 6.55
CA ALA A 46 10.05 -7.57 6.79
C ALA A 46 10.17 -9.02 7.16
N ARG A 47 9.27 -9.48 8.01
CA ARG A 47 9.10 -10.88 8.35
C ARG A 47 7.64 -11.23 8.24
N GLN A 48 7.35 -12.44 7.87
CA GLN A 48 5.98 -12.89 7.67
C GLN A 48 5.60 -13.87 8.77
N ILE A 49 4.37 -13.75 9.26
CA ILE A 49 3.78 -14.65 10.21
C ILE A 49 2.46 -15.10 9.62
N GLY A 50 2.19 -16.38 9.64
CA GLY A 50 0.99 -16.92 9.02
C GLY A 50 1.10 -16.93 7.50
N ASP A 51 -0.02 -17.05 6.84
CA ASP A 51 -0.07 -17.13 5.39
C ASP A 51 -0.17 -15.74 4.77
N CYS A 52 0.92 -15.27 4.23
CA CYS A 52 0.99 -13.95 3.59
C CYS A 52 1.21 -14.05 2.08
N GLY A 53 1.07 -15.24 1.52
CA GLY A 53 1.44 -15.48 0.13
C GLY A 53 2.95 -15.67 -0.01
N SER A 54 3.41 -15.95 -1.21
CA SER A 54 4.81 -16.26 -1.45
C SER A 54 5.38 -15.41 -2.59
N GLY A 55 6.71 -15.34 -2.63
CA GLY A 55 7.43 -14.75 -3.75
C GLY A 55 7.68 -13.26 -3.66
N GLN A 56 7.01 -12.57 -2.76
CA GLN A 56 7.19 -11.12 -2.61
C GLN A 56 7.21 -10.74 -1.15
N ARG A 57 7.80 -9.57 -0.87
CA ARG A 57 7.85 -9.04 0.47
C ARG A 57 7.14 -7.68 0.54
N LEU A 58 6.71 -7.31 1.73
CA LEU A 58 6.17 -5.97 1.98
C LEU A 58 7.28 -4.95 1.76
N ALA A 59 7.01 -3.97 0.93
CA ALA A 59 8.02 -2.99 0.54
C ALA A 59 7.70 -1.57 0.99
N GLY A 60 6.50 -1.31 1.45
CA GLY A 60 6.12 0.01 1.90
C GLY A 60 4.63 0.27 1.79
N TYR A 61 4.24 1.49 2.08
CA TYR A 61 2.84 1.89 1.96
C TYR A 61 2.72 3.38 1.66
N THR A 62 1.57 3.75 1.12
CA THR A 62 1.17 5.14 0.88
C THR A 62 -0.32 5.23 1.12
N VAL A 63 -0.81 6.38 1.56
CA VAL A 63 -2.25 6.63 1.70
C VAL A 63 -2.63 7.77 0.78
N VAL A 64 -3.67 7.55 -0.02
CA VAL A 64 -4.19 8.57 -0.93
C VAL A 64 -5.66 8.83 -0.63
N THR A 65 -6.17 9.97 -1.10
CA THR A 65 -7.60 10.25 -1.10
C THR A 65 -8.11 10.20 -2.52
N ALA A 66 -9.31 9.66 -2.69
CA ALA A 66 -9.95 9.57 -3.99
C ALA A 66 -11.45 9.48 -3.80
N ASP A 67 -12.21 9.75 -4.85
CA ASP A 67 -13.67 9.71 -4.79
C ASP A 67 -14.18 8.27 -4.91
N SER A 68 -13.37 7.37 -5.46
CA SER A 68 -13.77 5.98 -5.68
C SER A 68 -12.55 5.09 -5.72
N LEU A 69 -12.79 3.78 -5.58
CA LEU A 69 -11.74 2.79 -5.74
C LEU A 69 -11.15 2.85 -7.15
N GLU A 70 -11.96 3.07 -8.16
CA GLU A 70 -11.51 3.17 -9.55
C GLU A 70 -10.54 4.34 -9.73
N GLU A 71 -10.81 5.46 -9.08
CA GLU A 71 -9.91 6.61 -9.13
C GLU A 71 -8.59 6.30 -8.43
N ALA A 72 -8.65 5.62 -7.28
CA ALA A 72 -7.45 5.20 -6.57
C ALA A 72 -6.62 4.23 -7.41
N LEU A 73 -7.28 3.28 -8.09
CA LEU A 73 -6.60 2.36 -8.99
C LEU A 73 -5.92 3.09 -10.15
N ALA A 74 -6.56 4.12 -10.69
CA ALA A 74 -5.97 4.92 -11.76
C ALA A 74 -4.66 5.56 -11.30
N LEU A 75 -4.62 6.05 -10.07
CA LEU A 75 -3.37 6.57 -9.49
C LEU A 75 -2.32 5.47 -9.36
N ALA A 76 -2.73 4.30 -8.89
CA ALA A 76 -1.82 3.19 -8.65
C ALA A 76 -1.19 2.67 -9.95
N TYR A 77 -1.95 2.65 -11.04
CA TYR A 77 -1.43 2.19 -12.34
C TYR A 77 -0.26 3.02 -12.85
N ARG A 78 -0.09 4.24 -12.35
CA ARG A 78 1.02 5.11 -12.74
C ARG A 78 2.27 4.90 -11.90
N CYS A 79 2.22 3.98 -10.96
CA CYS A 79 3.36 3.73 -10.08
C CYS A 79 4.57 3.21 -10.87
N PRO A 80 5.73 3.85 -10.74
CA PRO A 80 6.92 3.42 -11.47
C PRO A 80 7.41 2.03 -11.05
N GLY A 81 7.07 1.60 -9.86
CA GLY A 81 7.48 0.27 -9.37
C GLY A 81 6.88 -0.88 -10.14
N LEU A 82 5.73 -0.66 -10.81
CA LEU A 82 5.08 -1.71 -11.59
C LEU A 82 5.96 -2.21 -12.74
N HIS A 83 6.82 -1.34 -13.27
CA HIS A 83 7.77 -1.71 -14.33
C HIS A 83 8.99 -2.44 -13.79
N ARG A 84 9.11 -2.56 -12.47
CA ARG A 84 10.26 -3.17 -11.81
C ARG A 84 9.88 -4.41 -11.00
N GLY A 85 8.71 -4.98 -11.30
CA GLY A 85 8.24 -6.19 -10.64
C GLY A 85 7.48 -5.96 -9.34
N PHE A 86 7.20 -4.71 -8.98
CA PHE A 86 6.38 -4.42 -7.81
C PHE A 86 4.93 -4.77 -8.08
N GLY A 87 4.23 -5.19 -7.03
CA GLY A 87 2.78 -5.23 -7.00
C GLY A 87 2.26 -4.18 -6.05
N ILE A 88 1.03 -3.74 -6.25
CA ILE A 88 0.35 -2.83 -5.34
C ILE A 88 -1.01 -3.43 -5.03
N GLU A 89 -1.29 -3.59 -3.76
CA GLU A 89 -2.64 -3.91 -3.34
C GLU A 89 -3.29 -2.61 -2.89
N VAL A 90 -4.44 -2.29 -3.46
CA VAL A 90 -5.17 -1.06 -3.15
C VAL A 90 -6.36 -1.42 -2.29
N GLY A 91 -6.39 -0.90 -1.07
CA GLY A 91 -7.47 -1.17 -0.13
C GLY A 91 -8.20 0.09 0.25
N ALA A 92 -9.53 0.04 0.25
CA ALA A 92 -10.34 1.12 0.76
C ALA A 92 -10.30 1.09 2.28
N LEU A 93 -9.91 2.20 2.90
CA LEU A 93 -9.86 2.28 4.36
C LEU A 93 -11.24 2.60 4.88
N ALA A 94 -11.71 1.79 5.82
CA ALA A 94 -12.98 2.02 6.46
C ALA A 94 -12.85 3.11 7.52
N ASP A 95 -13.82 4.00 7.57
CA ASP A 95 -13.93 4.92 8.69
C ASP A 95 -14.31 4.09 9.92
N PRO A 96 -13.58 4.19 11.04
CA PRO A 96 -13.94 3.45 12.24
C PRO A 96 -15.38 3.67 12.68
N ALA A 97 -15.94 4.86 12.41
CA ALA A 97 -17.32 5.15 12.75
C ALA A 97 -18.32 4.40 11.88
N ASP A 98 -17.92 4.02 10.68
CA ASP A 98 -18.77 3.34 9.72
C ASP A 98 -18.49 1.85 9.63
N ALA A 99 -17.60 1.32 10.47
CA ALA A 99 -17.18 -0.07 10.39
C ALA A 99 -18.28 -1.00 10.90
N PRO A 100 -19.09 -1.60 10.02
CA PRO A 100 -20.12 -2.53 10.44
C PRO A 100 -19.49 -3.85 10.86
N GLY A 101 -20.13 -4.52 11.80
CA GLY A 101 -19.66 -5.81 12.25
C GLY A 101 -18.32 -5.75 12.95
N ASP A 102 -17.87 -4.56 13.28
CA ASP A 102 -16.67 -4.35 14.07
C ASP A 102 -15.48 -5.15 13.55
N PRO A 103 -14.75 -4.63 12.55
CA PRO A 103 -13.54 -5.30 12.05
C PRO A 103 -12.54 -5.60 13.16
N GLY A 104 -12.53 -4.79 14.22
CA GLY A 104 -11.69 -5.05 15.38
C GLY A 104 -12.06 -6.33 16.08
N GLU A 105 -13.34 -6.67 16.13
CA GLU A 105 -13.80 -7.92 16.71
C GLU A 105 -13.33 -9.10 15.87
N ASP A 106 -13.50 -9.02 14.57
CA ASP A 106 -13.01 -10.08 13.67
C ASP A 106 -11.50 -10.25 13.79
N THR A 107 -10.78 -9.15 13.86
CA THR A 107 -9.33 -9.17 14.03
C THR A 107 -8.97 -9.81 15.37
N ALA A 108 -9.69 -9.49 16.43
CA ALA A 108 -9.45 -10.06 17.74
C ALA A 108 -9.70 -11.56 17.73
N LYS A 109 -10.73 -12.02 17.04
CA LYS A 109 -11.01 -13.44 16.91
C LYS A 109 -9.91 -14.15 16.14
N ALA A 110 -9.42 -13.54 15.08
CA ALA A 110 -8.33 -14.12 14.29
C ALA A 110 -7.06 -14.24 15.13
N VAL A 111 -6.75 -13.24 15.91
CA VAL A 111 -5.61 -13.26 16.81
C VAL A 111 -5.79 -14.33 17.88
N SER A 112 -6.99 -14.42 18.43
CA SER A 112 -7.29 -15.42 19.48
C SER A 112 -7.18 -16.84 18.94
N ALA A 113 -7.54 -17.06 17.68
CA ALA A 113 -7.46 -18.37 17.06
C ALA A 113 -6.04 -18.77 16.70
N ALA A 114 -5.16 -17.80 16.61
CA ALA A 114 -3.76 -18.07 16.35
C ALA A 114 -3.03 -18.49 17.60
#